data_59b50a4ab5b1d625baab13c8924a534e
#
_entry.id   59b50a4ab5b1d625baab13c8924a534e
#
_cell.length_a   1.000
_cell.length_b   1.000
_cell.length_c   1.000
_cell.angle_alpha   90.00
_cell.angle_beta   90.00
_cell.angle_gamma   90.00
#
_symmetry.space_group_name_H-M   'P 1'
#
loop_
_entity.id
_entity.type
_entity.pdbx_description
1 polymer ?
#
loop_
_entity_poly.entity_id
_entity_poly.type
_entity_poly.pdbx_seq_one_letter_code
_entity_poly.pdbx_strand_id
1 'polypeptide(L)'
;TVSPRVGFSWDVLGDNSLKLRGGTGLFSGRLPLVFFTNMPTNSGMVQYQAKLNSDGKNGGVKTDMNQFAGGILKREDLLKKLLELGYPNQISPEDGTVPAEISAVDPKFKMPQVWKTSLAVDYTFPTSFPFTISAEGIYNKTVNGVVIRDWSVKSTDGFARLNGADNRPLYQDYQKQYQVWDADKQMLVSKNLPSAYVLENTHKGYGYSGTFTVNMRPIPELSLMA
;
A
#
# COMPACT_ATOMS: atom_id res chain seq x y z
N THR A 1 2.70 -18.06 -5.96
CA THR A 1 3.37 -17.07 -6.83
C THR A 1 4.70 -17.66 -7.28
N VAL A 2 4.95 -17.72 -8.57
CA VAL A 2 6.22 -18.19 -9.14
C VAL A 2 7.13 -16.98 -9.36
N SER A 3 8.40 -17.08 -8.97
CA SER A 3 9.42 -16.01 -9.07
C SER A 3 10.70 -16.56 -9.73
N PRO A 4 10.66 -16.80 -11.07
CA PRO A 4 11.80 -17.34 -11.78
C PRO A 4 12.96 -16.34 -11.78
N ARG A 5 14.17 -16.86 -11.63
CA ARG A 5 15.42 -16.06 -11.63
C ARG A 5 16.51 -16.85 -12.29
N VAL A 6 17.35 -16.16 -13.03
CA VAL A 6 18.57 -16.70 -13.61
C VAL A 6 19.70 -15.69 -13.45
N GLY A 7 20.89 -16.17 -13.20
CA GLY A 7 22.08 -15.35 -13.08
C GLY A 7 23.30 -16.09 -13.62
N PHE A 8 24.31 -15.32 -13.97
CA PHE A 8 25.59 -15.84 -14.43
C PHE A 8 26.75 -15.02 -13.84
N SER A 9 27.88 -15.66 -13.75
CA SER A 9 29.17 -15.02 -13.47
C SER A 9 30.18 -15.69 -14.37
N TRP A 10 30.86 -14.90 -15.17
CA TRP A 10 31.84 -15.36 -16.16
C TRP A 10 33.14 -14.67 -15.94
N ASP A 11 34.17 -15.45 -15.74
CA ASP A 11 35.59 -15.01 -15.79
C ASP A 11 36.01 -14.98 -17.25
N VAL A 12 36.09 -13.78 -17.83
CA VAL A 12 36.29 -13.58 -19.27
C VAL A 12 37.69 -14.00 -19.70
N LEU A 13 38.69 -13.75 -18.86
CA LEU A 13 40.12 -14.02 -19.17
C LEU A 13 40.65 -15.31 -18.51
N GLY A 14 39.88 -15.90 -17.59
CA GLY A 14 40.25 -17.13 -16.89
C GLY A 14 41.29 -16.96 -15.76
N ASP A 15 41.62 -15.72 -15.44
CA ASP A 15 42.59 -15.34 -14.40
C ASP A 15 41.96 -14.52 -13.27
N ASN A 16 40.66 -14.39 -13.27
CA ASN A 16 39.85 -13.58 -12.34
C ASN A 16 40.09 -12.06 -12.45
N SER A 17 40.81 -11.58 -13.44
CA SER A 17 41.03 -10.15 -13.61
C SER A 17 39.82 -9.41 -14.19
N LEU A 18 39.07 -10.05 -15.10
CA LEU A 18 37.90 -9.47 -15.71
C LEU A 18 36.70 -10.41 -15.52
N LYS A 19 35.72 -10.00 -14.70
CA LYS A 19 34.48 -10.73 -14.47
C LYS A 19 33.29 -9.98 -15.02
N LEU A 20 32.46 -10.70 -15.76
CA LEU A 20 31.16 -10.26 -16.18
C LEU A 20 30.10 -11.02 -15.37
N ARG A 21 29.25 -10.32 -14.67
CA ARG A 21 28.16 -10.93 -13.89
C ARG A 21 26.85 -10.25 -14.18
N GLY A 22 25.79 -11.00 -14.08
CA GLY A 22 24.47 -10.46 -14.30
C GLY A 22 23.37 -11.43 -13.94
N GLY A 23 22.16 -10.92 -14.00
CA GLY A 23 21.01 -11.74 -13.72
C GLY A 23 19.71 -11.03 -14.07
N THR A 24 18.69 -11.83 -14.25
CA THR A 24 17.35 -11.32 -14.49
C THR A 24 16.33 -12.20 -13.79
N GLY A 25 15.21 -11.62 -13.41
CA GLY A 25 14.17 -12.40 -12.77
C GLY A 25 12.97 -11.61 -12.27
N LEU A 26 11.95 -12.35 -11.92
CA LEU A 26 10.74 -11.83 -11.32
C LEU A 26 10.83 -11.90 -9.81
N PHE A 27 10.59 -10.77 -9.16
CA PHE A 27 10.64 -10.64 -7.70
C PHE A 27 9.24 -10.28 -7.19
N SER A 28 8.72 -11.10 -6.28
CA SER A 28 7.42 -10.87 -5.64
C SER A 28 7.62 -10.28 -4.25
N GLY A 29 6.89 -9.22 -3.97
CA GLY A 29 6.84 -8.57 -2.66
C GLY A 29 5.64 -8.99 -1.84
N ARG A 30 5.65 -8.64 -0.55
CA ARG A 30 4.47 -8.70 0.31
C ARG A 30 3.86 -7.31 0.42
N LEU A 31 2.55 -7.26 0.42
CA LEU A 31 1.83 -6.05 0.78
C LEU A 31 1.70 -6.00 2.32
N PRO A 32 2.00 -4.86 2.96
CA PRO A 32 1.74 -4.69 4.39
C PRO A 32 0.26 -4.93 4.71
N LEU A 33 -0.02 -5.63 5.80
CA LEU A 33 -1.39 -5.99 6.20
C LEU A 33 -2.27 -4.77 6.46
N VAL A 34 -1.69 -3.62 6.76
CA VAL A 34 -2.41 -2.36 6.97
C VAL A 34 -3.33 -2.00 5.79
N PHE A 35 -2.99 -2.39 4.56
CA PHE A 35 -3.85 -2.16 3.40
C PHE A 35 -5.17 -2.95 3.44
N PHE A 36 -5.22 -4.01 4.26
CA PHE A 36 -6.39 -4.88 4.38
C PHE A 36 -7.16 -4.67 5.69
N THR A 37 -6.59 -3.99 6.68
CA THR A 37 -7.18 -3.86 8.02
C THR A 37 -8.49 -3.08 8.03
N ASN A 38 -8.64 -2.12 7.13
CA ASN A 38 -9.86 -1.30 7.07
C ASN A 38 -10.99 -1.94 6.23
N MET A 39 -10.71 -3.02 5.50
CA MET A 39 -11.72 -3.65 4.64
C MET A 39 -12.89 -4.26 5.40
N PRO A 40 -12.70 -4.95 6.54
CA PRO A 40 -13.82 -5.49 7.30
C PRO A 40 -14.72 -4.40 7.90
N THR A 41 -14.14 -3.27 8.31
CA THR A 41 -14.88 -2.15 8.89
C THR A 41 -15.50 -1.24 7.85
N ASN A 42 -14.84 -1.07 6.69
CA ASN A 42 -15.29 -0.23 5.59
C ASN A 42 -15.77 -1.09 4.40
N SER A 43 -16.56 -2.12 4.68
CA SER A 43 -17.03 -3.08 3.66
C SER A 43 -18.16 -2.55 2.77
N GLY A 44 -18.68 -1.37 3.03
CA GLY A 44 -19.86 -0.81 2.35
C GLY A 44 -21.19 -1.30 2.91
N MET A 45 -21.16 -2.20 3.89
CA MET A 45 -22.37 -2.63 4.61
C MET A 45 -22.79 -1.57 5.62
N VAL A 46 -24.09 -1.46 5.83
CA VAL A 46 -24.66 -0.63 6.89
C VAL A 46 -24.12 -1.10 8.24
N GLN A 47 -23.63 -0.17 9.05
CA GLN A 47 -22.96 -0.45 10.30
C GLN A 47 -23.60 0.31 11.44
N TYR A 48 -23.53 -0.27 12.64
CA TYR A 48 -23.81 0.40 13.88
C TYR A 48 -22.52 0.52 14.69
N GLN A 49 -22.18 1.74 15.09
CA GLN A 49 -20.97 1.97 15.87
C GLN A 49 -21.34 2.24 17.34
N ALA A 50 -21.02 1.29 18.21
CA ALA A 50 -21.07 1.50 19.65
C ALA A 50 -19.84 2.28 20.11
N LYS A 51 -20.04 3.47 20.68
CA LYS A 51 -18.98 4.27 21.30
C LYS A 51 -19.16 4.23 22.80
N LEU A 52 -18.20 3.63 23.50
CA LEU A 52 -18.15 3.60 24.96
C LEU A 52 -17.02 4.55 25.39
N ASN A 53 -17.32 5.49 26.26
CA ASN A 53 -16.32 6.39 26.82
C ASN A 53 -16.71 6.80 28.26
N SER A 54 -15.72 7.29 29.01
CA SER A 54 -15.91 7.66 30.42
C SER A 54 -16.71 8.95 30.60
N ASP A 55 -16.75 9.82 29.62
CA ASP A 55 -17.37 11.14 29.70
C ASP A 55 -18.71 11.26 28.94
N GLY A 56 -19.06 10.29 28.13
CA GLY A 56 -20.32 10.29 27.34
C GLY A 56 -20.36 11.31 26.21
N LYS A 57 -19.21 11.92 25.83
CA LYS A 57 -19.16 12.95 24.80
C LYS A 57 -19.05 12.36 23.39
N ASN A 58 -19.18 13.22 22.39
CA ASN A 58 -19.05 12.87 20.97
C ASN A 58 -19.96 11.71 20.51
N GLY A 59 -21.18 11.66 21.03
CA GLY A 59 -22.16 10.63 20.70
C GLY A 59 -21.87 9.26 21.34
N GLY A 60 -20.98 9.22 22.33
CA GLY A 60 -20.70 8.01 23.09
C GLY A 60 -21.61 7.85 24.29
N VAL A 61 -21.80 6.61 24.75
CA VAL A 61 -22.50 6.30 25.99
C VAL A 61 -21.51 6.36 27.15
N LYS A 62 -21.85 7.17 28.18
CA LYS A 62 -21.03 7.25 29.39
C LYS A 62 -20.98 5.88 30.05
N THR A 63 -19.80 5.34 30.20
CA THR A 63 -19.57 3.97 30.65
C THR A 63 -18.40 3.96 31.63
N ASP A 64 -18.56 3.23 32.74
CA ASP A 64 -17.42 2.91 33.59
C ASP A 64 -16.51 1.92 32.88
N MET A 65 -15.39 2.43 32.38
CA MET A 65 -14.42 1.62 31.62
C MET A 65 -13.73 0.57 32.48
N ASN A 66 -13.76 0.70 33.82
CA ASN A 66 -13.16 -0.30 34.72
C ASN A 66 -13.85 -1.67 34.64
N GLN A 67 -15.12 -1.71 34.22
CA GLN A 67 -15.81 -2.99 34.02
C GLN A 67 -15.21 -3.85 32.90
N PHE A 68 -14.39 -3.25 32.03
CA PHE A 68 -13.66 -3.92 30.95
C PHE A 68 -12.17 -4.13 31.30
N ALA A 69 -11.70 -3.58 32.44
CA ALA A 69 -10.35 -3.81 32.93
C ALA A 69 -10.22 -5.21 33.56
N GLY A 70 -9.01 -5.76 33.49
CA GLY A 70 -8.69 -7.04 34.17
C GLY A 70 -8.66 -8.28 33.29
N GLY A 71 -8.70 -8.14 31.97
CA GLY A 71 -8.48 -9.27 31.07
C GLY A 71 -9.20 -9.17 29.73
N ILE A 72 -8.89 -10.10 28.85
CA ILE A 72 -9.59 -10.25 27.57
C ILE A 72 -10.99 -10.80 27.85
N LEU A 73 -12.02 -9.98 27.66
CA LEU A 73 -13.39 -10.43 27.70
C LEU A 73 -13.64 -11.45 26.60
N LYS A 74 -14.27 -12.57 26.93
CA LYS A 74 -14.79 -13.47 25.91
C LYS A 74 -15.84 -12.72 25.09
N ARG A 75 -15.97 -13.10 23.82
CA ARG A 75 -16.91 -12.45 22.89
C ARG A 75 -18.35 -12.43 23.46
N GLU A 76 -18.78 -13.53 24.07
CA GLU A 76 -20.13 -13.66 24.64
C GLU A 76 -20.33 -12.68 25.82
N ASP A 77 -19.34 -12.52 26.68
CA ASP A 77 -19.42 -11.61 27.82
C ASP A 77 -19.42 -10.15 27.37
N LEU A 78 -18.64 -9.82 26.33
CA LEU A 78 -18.66 -8.49 25.74
C LEU A 78 -20.00 -8.16 25.10
N LEU A 79 -20.56 -9.10 24.31
CA LEU A 79 -21.87 -8.92 23.69
C LEU A 79 -22.97 -8.74 24.73
N LYS A 80 -22.96 -9.53 25.81
CA LYS A 80 -23.90 -9.40 26.91
C LYS A 80 -23.83 -8.01 27.55
N LYS A 81 -22.63 -7.53 27.85
CA LYS A 81 -22.42 -6.19 28.40
C LYS A 81 -22.89 -5.08 27.46
N LEU A 82 -22.66 -5.21 26.17
CA LEU A 82 -23.13 -4.24 25.19
C LEU A 82 -24.66 -4.19 25.12
N LEU A 83 -25.33 -5.36 25.20
CA LEU A 83 -26.79 -5.44 25.28
C LEU A 83 -27.34 -4.77 26.55
N GLU A 84 -26.71 -5.01 27.69
CA GLU A 84 -27.05 -4.37 28.96
C GLU A 84 -26.93 -2.83 28.91
N LEU A 85 -25.98 -2.33 28.07
CA LEU A 85 -25.80 -0.90 27.82
C LEU A 85 -26.73 -0.33 26.74
N GLY A 86 -27.64 -1.15 26.21
CA GLY A 86 -28.65 -0.73 25.22
C GLY A 86 -28.20 -0.81 23.76
N TYR A 87 -27.07 -1.44 23.47
CA TYR A 87 -26.63 -1.64 22.08
C TYR A 87 -27.26 -2.91 21.50
N PRO A 88 -27.90 -2.85 20.32
CA PRO A 88 -28.54 -4.02 19.71
C PRO A 88 -27.47 -5.00 19.17
N ASN A 89 -27.74 -6.30 19.21
CA ASN A 89 -26.91 -7.33 18.58
C ASN A 89 -27.29 -7.61 17.12
N GLN A 90 -28.45 -7.12 16.72
CA GLN A 90 -28.92 -7.15 15.34
C GLN A 90 -29.33 -5.73 14.96
N ILE A 91 -28.95 -5.31 13.78
CA ILE A 91 -29.21 -3.97 13.27
C ILE A 91 -30.07 -4.11 12.03
N SER A 92 -31.22 -3.43 12.02
CA SER A 92 -31.98 -3.29 10.79
C SER A 92 -31.26 -2.30 9.86
N PRO A 93 -31.41 -2.41 8.54
CA PRO A 93 -30.84 -1.44 7.61
C PRO A 93 -31.29 0.01 7.87
N GLU A 94 -32.43 0.19 8.53
CA GLU A 94 -33.02 1.48 8.87
C GLU A 94 -32.28 2.17 10.02
N ASP A 95 -31.74 1.40 10.96
CA ASP A 95 -31.06 1.92 12.17
C ASP A 95 -29.54 2.10 11.95
N GLY A 96 -29.03 1.57 10.89
CA GLY A 96 -27.59 1.59 10.62
C GLY A 96 -27.14 2.84 9.89
N THR A 97 -25.86 3.12 9.99
CA THR A 97 -25.19 4.23 9.31
C THR A 97 -24.50 3.74 8.04
N VAL A 98 -24.76 4.41 6.93
CA VAL A 98 -23.98 4.19 5.70
C VAL A 98 -22.55 4.66 5.93
N PRO A 99 -21.53 3.83 5.71
CA PRO A 99 -20.14 4.24 5.92
C PRO A 99 -19.77 5.40 4.99
N ALA A 100 -18.93 6.32 5.50
CA ALA A 100 -18.45 7.46 4.71
C ALA A 100 -17.46 7.03 3.61
N GLU A 101 -16.84 5.88 3.77
CA GLU A 101 -15.92 5.30 2.78
C GLU A 101 -16.06 3.78 2.69
N ILE A 102 -15.71 3.26 1.55
CA ILE A 102 -15.65 1.83 1.27
C ILE A 102 -14.22 1.48 0.92
N SER A 103 -13.68 0.44 1.53
CA SER A 103 -12.34 -0.09 1.23
C SER A 103 -12.48 -1.50 0.67
N ALA A 104 -11.99 -1.71 -0.54
CA ALA A 104 -12.11 -2.98 -1.25
C ALA A 104 -10.82 -3.37 -1.98
N VAL A 105 -10.76 -4.59 -2.42
CA VAL A 105 -9.69 -5.13 -3.30
C VAL A 105 -10.31 -5.57 -4.60
N ASP A 106 -9.69 -5.23 -5.71
CA ASP A 106 -10.06 -5.77 -7.02
C ASP A 106 -9.96 -7.31 -6.98
N PRO A 107 -11.01 -8.05 -7.40
CA PRO A 107 -10.95 -9.51 -7.47
C PRO A 107 -9.79 -10.07 -8.29
N LYS A 108 -9.25 -9.28 -9.21
CA LYS A 108 -8.09 -9.64 -10.04
C LYS A 108 -6.75 -9.19 -9.44
N PHE A 109 -6.75 -8.65 -8.24
CA PHE A 109 -5.56 -8.16 -7.59
C PHE A 109 -4.50 -9.26 -7.41
N LYS A 110 -3.26 -8.93 -7.75
CA LYS A 110 -2.08 -9.79 -7.58
C LYS A 110 -1.09 -9.12 -6.66
N MET A 111 -0.36 -9.91 -5.89
CA MET A 111 0.73 -9.40 -5.05
C MET A 111 1.77 -8.64 -5.88
N PRO A 112 2.42 -7.62 -5.29
CA PRO A 112 3.39 -6.81 -6.00
C PRO A 112 4.48 -7.66 -6.65
N GLN A 113 4.79 -7.35 -7.90
CA GLN A 113 5.86 -8.02 -8.65
C GLN A 113 6.65 -7.02 -9.47
N VAL A 114 7.97 -7.21 -9.47
CA VAL A 114 8.91 -6.41 -10.24
C VAL A 114 9.85 -7.33 -11.00
N TRP A 115 10.01 -7.10 -12.28
CA TRP A 115 11.06 -7.70 -13.07
C TRP A 115 12.34 -6.88 -12.89
N LYS A 116 13.44 -7.52 -12.50
CA LYS A 116 14.74 -6.89 -12.33
C LYS A 116 15.74 -7.56 -13.24
N THR A 117 16.60 -6.74 -13.85
CA THR A 117 17.75 -7.19 -14.66
C THR A 117 18.97 -6.39 -14.21
N SER A 118 20.07 -7.07 -13.94
CA SER A 118 21.34 -6.43 -13.62
C SER A 118 22.44 -6.96 -14.52
N LEU A 119 23.41 -6.09 -14.82
CA LEU A 119 24.65 -6.43 -15.48
C LEU A 119 25.78 -5.66 -14.81
N ALA A 120 26.85 -6.36 -14.49
CA ALA A 120 28.01 -5.76 -13.86
C ALA A 120 29.30 -6.28 -14.48
N VAL A 121 30.28 -5.40 -14.48
CA VAL A 121 31.67 -5.70 -14.90
C VAL A 121 32.59 -5.36 -13.74
N ASP A 122 33.41 -6.30 -13.33
CA ASP A 122 34.45 -6.13 -12.32
C ASP A 122 35.79 -6.32 -12.98
N TYR A 123 36.67 -5.33 -12.84
CA TYR A 123 38.05 -5.41 -13.37
C TYR A 123 39.05 -5.21 -12.24
N THR A 124 39.91 -6.22 -12.07
CA THR A 124 41.01 -6.18 -11.11
C THR A 124 42.31 -5.88 -11.86
N PHE A 125 42.93 -4.77 -11.52
CA PHE A 125 44.16 -4.32 -12.15
C PHE A 125 45.37 -5.18 -11.70
N PRO A 126 46.29 -5.46 -12.58
CA PRO A 126 47.53 -6.18 -12.27
C PRO A 126 48.55 -5.25 -11.57
N THR A 127 48.20 -4.75 -10.40
CA THR A 127 49.02 -3.82 -9.59
C THR A 127 49.69 -4.59 -8.44
N SER A 128 50.71 -3.98 -7.82
CA SER A 128 51.37 -4.56 -6.63
C SER A 128 50.47 -4.66 -5.40
N PHE A 129 49.30 -4.02 -5.41
CA PHE A 129 48.29 -4.06 -4.38
C PHE A 129 46.91 -4.35 -5.00
N PRO A 130 45.96 -4.92 -4.24
CA PRO A 130 44.62 -5.17 -4.73
C PRO A 130 43.94 -3.86 -5.17
N PHE A 131 43.56 -3.78 -6.44
CA PHE A 131 42.83 -2.65 -7.01
C PHE A 131 41.78 -3.17 -7.99
N THR A 132 40.52 -2.95 -7.65
CA THR A 132 39.35 -3.41 -8.43
C THR A 132 38.39 -2.26 -8.70
N ILE A 133 37.94 -2.17 -9.93
CA ILE A 133 36.86 -1.28 -10.35
C ILE A 133 35.64 -2.13 -10.72
N SER A 134 34.48 -1.75 -10.23
CA SER A 134 33.20 -2.38 -10.56
C SER A 134 32.24 -1.35 -11.13
N ALA A 135 31.54 -1.71 -12.21
CA ALA A 135 30.45 -0.94 -12.76
C ALA A 135 29.23 -1.85 -12.87
N GLU A 136 28.11 -1.43 -12.31
CA GLU A 136 26.85 -2.18 -12.32
C GLU A 136 25.71 -1.31 -12.82
N GLY A 137 24.92 -1.87 -13.74
CA GLY A 137 23.64 -1.30 -14.17
C GLY A 137 22.47 -2.20 -13.76
N ILE A 138 21.41 -1.60 -13.25
CA ILE A 138 20.18 -2.30 -12.86
C ILE A 138 19.01 -1.65 -13.55
N TYR A 139 18.17 -2.48 -14.18
CA TYR A 139 16.87 -2.09 -14.72
C TYR A 139 15.74 -2.81 -13.97
N ASN A 140 14.74 -2.05 -13.60
CA ASN A 140 13.54 -2.55 -12.92
C ASN A 140 12.31 -2.20 -13.75
N LYS A 141 11.39 -3.17 -13.92
CA LYS A 141 10.08 -2.98 -14.54
C LYS A 141 8.99 -3.47 -13.62
N THR A 142 8.04 -2.61 -13.30
CA THR A 142 6.85 -3.02 -12.54
C THR A 142 5.97 -3.95 -13.38
N VAL A 143 5.72 -5.15 -12.85
CA VAL A 143 4.81 -6.14 -13.44
C VAL A 143 3.43 -6.03 -12.79
N ASN A 144 3.38 -6.04 -11.46
CA ASN A 144 2.18 -5.80 -10.69
C ASN A 144 2.51 -4.77 -9.61
N GLY A 145 2.38 -3.50 -9.91
CA GLY A 145 2.45 -2.44 -8.91
C GLY A 145 1.13 -2.34 -8.16
N VAL A 146 1.15 -1.68 -7.01
CA VAL A 146 -0.02 -1.44 -6.20
C VAL A 146 -0.46 0.00 -6.35
N VAL A 147 -1.75 0.20 -6.57
CA VAL A 147 -2.39 1.51 -6.65
C VAL A 147 -3.73 1.46 -5.94
N ILE A 148 -4.09 2.54 -5.27
CA ILE A 148 -5.43 2.73 -4.71
C ILE A 148 -6.14 3.74 -5.58
N ARG A 149 -7.34 3.39 -6.02
CA ARG A 149 -8.20 4.29 -6.79
C ARG A 149 -9.55 4.48 -6.10
N ASP A 150 -10.07 5.66 -6.20
CA ASP A 150 -11.44 5.94 -5.79
C ASP A 150 -12.39 5.65 -6.96
N TRP A 151 -13.08 4.53 -6.90
CA TRP A 151 -14.02 4.11 -7.94
C TRP A 151 -15.31 4.94 -7.97
N SER A 152 -15.56 5.73 -6.95
CA SER A 152 -16.68 6.68 -6.98
C SER A 152 -16.41 7.86 -7.93
N VAL A 153 -15.14 8.06 -8.33
CA VAL A 153 -14.72 9.03 -9.35
C VAL A 153 -14.51 8.31 -10.68
N LYS A 154 -15.47 8.42 -11.60
CA LYS A 154 -15.41 7.72 -12.89
C LYS A 154 -14.34 8.28 -13.83
N SER A 155 -14.20 9.61 -13.86
CA SER A 155 -13.23 10.30 -14.71
C SER A 155 -12.77 11.59 -14.03
N THR A 156 -11.56 12.02 -14.33
CA THR A 156 -11.02 13.32 -13.97
C THR A 156 -11.03 14.30 -15.14
N ASP A 157 -11.74 13.94 -16.23
CA ASP A 157 -11.90 14.82 -17.37
C ASP A 157 -12.70 16.06 -16.97
N GLY A 158 -12.22 17.23 -17.37
CA GLY A 158 -12.81 18.51 -16.98
C GLY A 158 -12.39 19.02 -15.59
N PHE A 159 -11.64 18.26 -14.81
CA PHE A 159 -11.10 18.77 -13.55
C PHE A 159 -10.00 19.80 -13.81
N ALA A 160 -9.98 20.87 -13.01
CA ALA A 160 -8.84 21.76 -12.96
C ALA A 160 -7.58 20.97 -12.61
N ARG A 161 -6.45 21.37 -13.14
CA ARG A 161 -5.18 20.67 -12.92
C ARG A 161 -4.17 21.57 -12.26
N LEU A 162 -3.34 20.97 -11.41
CA LEU A 162 -2.22 21.68 -10.81
C LEU A 162 -1.21 22.01 -11.92
N ASN A 163 -0.84 23.27 -11.99
CA ASN A 163 0.12 23.74 -13.01
C ASN A 163 1.57 23.42 -12.59
N GLY A 164 1.90 22.13 -12.55
CA GLY A 164 3.18 21.61 -12.15
C GLY A 164 3.62 20.43 -13.02
N ALA A 165 4.79 19.90 -12.80
CA ALA A 165 5.39 18.82 -13.60
C ALA A 165 4.54 17.54 -13.66
N ASP A 166 3.77 17.25 -12.62
CA ASP A 166 2.91 16.06 -12.53
C ASP A 166 1.48 16.31 -13.07
N ASN A 167 1.10 17.56 -13.29
CA ASN A 167 -0.19 17.96 -13.88
C ASN A 167 -1.39 17.19 -13.28
N ARG A 168 -1.38 16.99 -11.95
CA ARG A 168 -2.41 16.23 -11.26
C ARG A 168 -3.76 16.92 -11.24
N PRO A 169 -4.89 16.19 -11.29
CA PRO A 169 -6.22 16.78 -11.17
C PRO A 169 -6.47 17.32 -9.76
N LEU A 170 -7.17 18.44 -9.68
CA LEU A 170 -7.64 19.04 -8.44
C LEU A 170 -9.08 18.59 -8.19
N TYR A 171 -9.34 18.06 -7.00
CA TYR A 171 -10.64 17.54 -6.58
C TYR A 171 -11.46 18.57 -5.77
N GLN A 172 -11.01 19.81 -5.73
CA GLN A 172 -11.51 20.86 -4.83
C GLN A 172 -13.02 21.10 -4.95
N ASP A 173 -13.54 21.05 -6.17
CA ASP A 173 -14.95 21.31 -6.47
C ASP A 173 -15.75 20.06 -6.84
N TYR A 174 -15.14 18.87 -6.65
CA TYR A 174 -15.80 17.62 -6.97
C TYR A 174 -16.74 17.19 -5.86
N GLN A 175 -18.04 17.37 -6.09
CA GLN A 175 -19.09 16.94 -5.17
C GLN A 175 -19.70 15.62 -5.68
N LYS A 176 -19.42 14.54 -4.96
CA LYS A 176 -20.06 13.25 -5.19
C LYS A 176 -21.39 13.25 -4.46
N GLN A 177 -22.46 13.52 -5.19
CA GLN A 177 -23.79 13.55 -4.59
C GLN A 177 -24.77 12.66 -5.34
N TYR A 178 -25.73 12.12 -4.60
CA TYR A 178 -26.88 11.41 -5.14
C TYR A 178 -28.15 11.94 -4.48
N GLN A 179 -29.28 11.80 -5.17
CA GLN A 179 -30.57 12.25 -4.71
C GLN A 179 -31.29 11.10 -4.02
N VAL A 180 -31.81 11.36 -2.81
CA VAL A 180 -32.63 10.41 -2.03
C VAL A 180 -33.92 11.09 -1.67
N TRP A 181 -35.04 10.38 -1.78
CA TRP A 181 -36.31 10.85 -1.29
C TRP A 181 -36.31 10.86 0.25
N ASP A 182 -36.54 12.03 0.82
CA ASP A 182 -36.71 12.22 2.26
C ASP A 182 -38.23 12.26 2.55
N ALA A 183 -38.74 11.22 3.18
CA ALA A 183 -40.18 11.07 3.45
C ALA A 183 -40.68 12.10 4.43
N ASP A 184 -39.86 12.53 5.39
CA ASP A 184 -40.25 13.52 6.40
C ASP A 184 -40.34 14.92 5.79
N LYS A 185 -39.48 15.23 4.88
CA LYS A 185 -39.46 16.52 4.18
C LYS A 185 -40.24 16.52 2.88
N GLN A 186 -40.72 15.35 2.43
CA GLN A 186 -41.43 15.17 1.16
C GLN A 186 -40.71 15.79 -0.05
N MET A 187 -39.37 15.67 -0.08
CA MET A 187 -38.54 16.22 -1.15
C MET A 187 -37.29 15.36 -1.38
N LEU A 188 -36.69 15.54 -2.55
CA LEU A 188 -35.37 14.97 -2.83
C LEU A 188 -34.29 15.77 -2.08
N VAL A 189 -33.48 15.06 -1.31
CA VAL A 189 -32.31 15.62 -0.63
C VAL A 189 -31.02 15.06 -1.23
N SER A 190 -30.02 15.92 -1.35
CA SER A 190 -28.70 15.49 -1.78
C SER A 190 -27.92 14.88 -0.64
N LYS A 191 -27.41 13.68 -0.84
CA LYS A 191 -26.48 13.02 0.09
C LYS A 191 -25.14 12.78 -0.60
N ASN A 192 -24.06 12.87 0.14
CA ASN A 192 -22.74 12.57 -0.35
C ASN A 192 -22.59 11.07 -0.59
N LEU A 193 -22.05 10.71 -1.76
CA LEU A 193 -21.62 9.34 -2.04
C LEU A 193 -20.40 9.00 -1.19
N PRO A 194 -20.34 7.80 -0.60
CA PRO A 194 -19.12 7.33 0.04
C PRO A 194 -17.98 7.23 -0.98
N SER A 195 -16.76 7.53 -0.56
CA SER A 195 -15.57 7.22 -1.35
C SER A 195 -15.39 5.71 -1.42
N ALA A 196 -15.05 5.19 -2.60
CA ALA A 196 -14.82 3.76 -2.81
C ALA A 196 -13.35 3.53 -3.17
N TYR A 197 -12.52 3.34 -2.16
CA TYR A 197 -11.10 3.08 -2.34
C TYR A 197 -10.86 1.61 -2.66
N VAL A 198 -10.42 1.35 -3.88
CA VAL A 198 -10.16 0.00 -4.36
C VAL A 198 -8.68 -0.19 -4.60
N LEU A 199 -8.14 -1.24 -3.99
CA LEU A 199 -6.76 -1.68 -4.19
C LEU A 199 -6.67 -2.46 -5.50
N GLU A 200 -5.88 -1.95 -6.44
CA GLU A 200 -5.71 -2.49 -7.79
C GLU A 200 -4.24 -2.70 -8.14
N ASN A 201 -4.02 -3.36 -9.27
CA ASN A 201 -2.70 -3.42 -9.87
C ASN A 201 -2.49 -2.38 -10.97
N THR A 202 -1.24 -1.97 -11.11
CA THR A 202 -0.76 -1.17 -12.23
C THR A 202 0.49 -1.82 -12.84
N HIS A 203 0.63 -1.70 -14.16
CA HIS A 203 1.84 -2.12 -14.87
C HIS A 203 2.76 -0.93 -15.20
N LYS A 204 2.38 0.25 -14.72
CA LYS A 204 3.17 1.47 -14.91
C LYS A 204 4.33 1.50 -13.91
N GLY A 205 5.43 2.00 -14.37
CA GLY A 205 6.63 2.17 -13.56
C GLY A 205 7.81 1.36 -14.07
N TYR A 206 8.92 2.02 -14.13
CA TYR A 206 10.24 1.45 -14.38
C TYR A 206 11.28 2.31 -13.67
N GLY A 207 12.44 1.75 -13.47
CA GLY A 207 13.59 2.47 -12.92
C GLY A 207 14.87 1.87 -13.43
N TYR A 208 15.89 2.68 -13.45
CA TYR A 208 17.26 2.24 -13.73
C TYR A 208 18.19 2.90 -12.72
N SER A 209 19.26 2.20 -12.40
CA SER A 209 20.33 2.72 -11.57
C SER A 209 21.67 2.23 -12.11
N GLY A 210 22.69 3.06 -11.98
CA GLY A 210 24.07 2.72 -12.26
C GLY A 210 24.91 2.94 -11.01
N THR A 211 25.78 2.01 -10.71
CA THR A 211 26.71 2.09 -9.59
C THR A 211 28.13 1.89 -10.13
N PHE A 212 29.01 2.76 -9.72
CA PHE A 212 30.46 2.64 -10.01
C PHE A 212 31.16 2.58 -8.65
N THR A 213 32.01 1.56 -8.49
CA THR A 213 32.71 1.31 -7.23
C THR A 213 34.20 1.12 -7.50
N VAL A 214 35.02 1.76 -6.71
CA VAL A 214 36.47 1.61 -6.71
C VAL A 214 36.87 1.04 -5.36
N ASN A 215 37.59 -0.09 -5.41
CA ASN A 215 38.15 -0.72 -4.21
C ASN A 215 39.67 -0.83 -4.37
N MET A 216 40.40 -0.33 -3.39
CA MET A 216 41.85 -0.46 -3.39
C MET A 216 42.39 -0.71 -1.98
N ARG A 217 43.47 -1.46 -1.90
CA ARG A 217 44.17 -1.74 -0.65
C ARG A 217 45.68 -1.47 -0.82
N PRO A 218 46.09 -0.19 -0.76
CA PRO A 218 47.47 0.21 -1.05
C PRO A 218 48.50 -0.40 -0.10
N ILE A 219 48.10 -0.57 1.17
CA ILE A 219 48.87 -1.25 2.22
C ILE A 219 47.97 -2.16 3.01
N PRO A 220 48.47 -3.20 3.71
CA PRO A 220 47.62 -4.18 4.44
C PRO A 220 46.66 -3.57 5.44
N GLU A 221 47.04 -2.44 6.06
CA GLU A 221 46.28 -1.77 7.11
C GLU A 221 45.23 -0.75 6.57
N LEU A 222 45.26 -0.42 5.26
CA LEU A 222 44.39 0.59 4.68
C LEU A 222 43.58 0.03 3.50
N SER A 223 42.24 0.02 3.67
CA SER A 223 41.30 -0.27 2.60
C SER A 223 40.49 0.98 2.27
N LEU A 224 40.43 1.33 1.00
CA LEU A 224 39.72 2.48 0.47
C LEU A 224 38.58 1.97 -0.45
N MET A 225 37.41 2.55 -0.31
CA MET A 225 36.24 2.29 -1.13
C MET A 225 35.56 3.62 -1.50
N ALA A 226 35.20 3.78 -2.76
CA ALA A 226 34.46 4.92 -3.27
C ALA A 226 33.35 4.45 -4.23
#